data_846767e283335d051199106f760bc9c0
#
_entry.id   846767e283335d051199106f760bc9c0
#
_cell.length_a   1.000
_cell.length_b   1.000
_cell.length_c   1.000
_cell.angle_alpha   90.00
_cell.angle_beta   90.00
_cell.angle_gamma   90.00
#
_symmetry.space_group_name_H-M   'P 1'
#
loop_
_entity.id
_entity.type
_entity.pdbx_description
1 polymer ?
#
loop_
_entity_poly.entity_id
_entity_poly.type
_entity_poly.pdbx_seq_one_letter_code
_entity_poly.pdbx_strand_id
1 'polypeptide(L)'
;MDKKVLLISIDGMRPDGLRASGNPFVKELEKRCAYTYTGSSVYPSVTLPCHYSMTHSVVPGRHGILSNTYVPQIHTVKGIFEKVRAAKGKTAMFYGWEPIRDIAPPGSLLFGIYVNAYMQESGDTVLTDACEKIIDAHKPDLAFLYMVETDEKGGHDNGWMTDAYLARISTAIDNVKRMFDKYGDEYRIIIMADHGGHDRMHGTDMPEDMTVPFFYYGPEFTPGEIKEPVSLLDIAPTIAKLLGLEPEDEWEGRPMF
;
A
#
# COMPACT_ATOMS: atom_id res chain seq x y z
N MET A 1 15.07 -15.53 0.67
CA MET A 1 15.30 -14.40 1.61
C MET A 1 14.92 -14.86 2.99
N ASP A 2 15.64 -14.42 4.03
CA ASP A 2 15.37 -14.88 5.42
C ASP A 2 14.13 -14.18 6.01
N LYS A 3 13.79 -13.02 5.48
CA LYS A 3 12.63 -12.22 5.89
C LYS A 3 11.62 -12.13 4.75
N LYS A 4 10.36 -11.92 5.11
CA LYS A 4 9.26 -11.73 4.17
C LYS A 4 8.51 -10.46 4.51
N VAL A 5 7.96 -9.80 3.51
CA VAL A 5 7.21 -8.54 3.65
C VAL A 5 5.81 -8.68 3.07
N LEU A 6 4.81 -8.29 3.84
CA LEU A 6 3.44 -8.07 3.40
C LEU A 6 3.16 -6.57 3.40
N LEU A 7 3.02 -6.01 2.22
CA LEU A 7 2.60 -4.63 2.01
C LEU A 7 1.08 -4.62 1.80
N ILE A 8 0.37 -3.77 2.54
CA ILE A 8 -1.08 -3.59 2.42
C ILE A 8 -1.35 -2.11 2.13
N SER A 9 -1.95 -1.82 0.99
CA SER A 9 -2.44 -0.50 0.62
C SER A 9 -3.97 -0.48 0.69
N ILE A 10 -4.52 0.52 1.39
CA ILE A 10 -5.95 0.79 1.45
C ILE A 10 -6.19 2.10 0.72
N ASP A 11 -6.73 2.00 -0.50
CA ASP A 11 -6.92 3.12 -1.41
C ASP A 11 -7.79 4.23 -0.80
N GLY A 12 -7.36 5.46 -0.94
CA GLY A 12 -8.11 6.64 -0.52
C GLY A 12 -8.36 6.77 0.99
N MET A 13 -7.62 6.02 1.84
CA MET A 13 -7.86 6.02 3.28
C MET A 13 -7.20 7.22 3.98
N ARG A 14 -8.03 8.18 4.41
CA ARG A 14 -7.58 9.33 5.21
C ARG A 14 -7.22 8.93 6.64
N PRO A 15 -6.21 9.59 7.24
CA PRO A 15 -5.84 9.35 8.65
C PRO A 15 -6.96 9.65 9.66
N ASP A 16 -7.70 10.74 9.44
CA ASP A 16 -8.84 11.12 10.27
C ASP A 16 -10.04 10.16 10.08
N GLY A 17 -10.26 9.67 8.84
CA GLY A 17 -11.24 8.63 8.55
C GLY A 17 -10.90 7.31 9.25
N LEU A 18 -9.62 6.90 9.24
CA LEU A 18 -9.17 5.71 9.96
C LEU A 18 -9.48 5.79 11.46
N ARG A 19 -9.18 6.94 12.09
CA ARG A 19 -9.51 7.16 13.50
C ARG A 19 -11.02 7.20 13.76
N ALA A 20 -11.78 7.83 12.85
CA ALA A 20 -13.23 7.97 12.96
C ALA A 20 -14.00 6.67 12.64
N SER A 21 -13.38 5.69 11.97
CA SER A 21 -14.02 4.41 11.61
C SER A 21 -14.53 3.61 12.83
N GLY A 22 -13.98 3.90 14.01
CA GLY A 22 -14.37 3.23 15.26
C GLY A 22 -13.90 1.77 15.36
N ASN A 23 -13.14 1.27 14.39
CA ASN A 23 -12.64 -0.10 14.41
C ASN A 23 -11.62 -0.28 15.56
N PRO A 24 -11.86 -1.22 16.50
CA PRO A 24 -11.00 -1.38 17.69
C PRO A 24 -9.58 -1.81 17.37
N PHE A 25 -9.36 -2.44 16.22
CA PHE A 25 -8.02 -2.90 15.81
C PHE A 25 -7.05 -1.76 15.50
N VAL A 26 -7.55 -0.55 15.19
CA VAL A 26 -6.72 0.65 15.00
C VAL A 26 -5.87 0.92 16.24
N LYS A 27 -6.45 0.80 17.44
CA LYS A 27 -5.71 0.96 18.71
C LYS A 27 -4.66 -0.13 18.94
N GLU A 28 -4.91 -1.34 18.45
CA GLU A 28 -3.90 -2.41 18.52
C GLU A 28 -2.75 -2.17 17.53
N LEU A 29 -3.03 -1.62 16.35
CA LEU A 29 -1.98 -1.17 15.42
C LEU A 29 -1.12 -0.08 16.05
N GLU A 30 -1.71 0.95 16.68
CA GLU A 30 -0.96 2.01 17.37
C GLU A 30 -0.03 1.48 18.48
N LYS A 31 -0.45 0.43 19.20
CA LYS A 31 0.37 -0.18 20.26
C LYS A 31 1.50 -1.06 19.73
N ARG A 32 1.30 -1.73 18.59
CA ARG A 32 2.18 -2.77 18.08
C ARG A 32 3.09 -2.32 16.96
N CYS A 33 2.78 -1.21 16.29
CA CYS A 33 3.51 -0.69 15.14
C CYS A 33 4.27 0.60 15.45
N ALA A 34 5.34 0.86 14.72
CA ALA A 34 5.78 2.23 14.49
C ALA A 34 4.79 2.86 13.50
N TYR A 35 4.23 4.05 13.79
CA TYR A 35 3.17 4.60 12.97
C TYR A 35 3.24 6.12 12.85
N THR A 36 2.63 6.65 11.80
CA THR A 36 2.32 8.07 11.67
C THR A 36 0.97 8.29 10.99
N TYR A 37 0.31 9.38 11.35
CA TYR A 37 -0.90 9.88 10.71
C TYR A 37 -0.65 11.12 9.85
N THR A 38 0.60 11.54 9.74
CA THR A 38 1.02 12.74 9.03
C THR A 38 2.02 12.44 7.90
N GLY A 39 1.99 11.20 7.40
CA GLY A 39 2.79 10.83 6.24
C GLY A 39 2.29 11.53 4.98
N SER A 40 3.15 11.62 3.98
CA SER A 40 2.85 12.32 2.73
C SER A 40 2.69 11.37 1.56
N SER A 41 1.64 11.59 0.78
CA SER A 41 1.51 11.11 -0.59
C SER A 41 2.39 11.91 -1.55
N VAL A 42 2.26 11.64 -2.85
CA VAL A 42 2.90 12.40 -3.94
C VAL A 42 1.86 13.14 -4.77
N TYR A 43 2.29 14.20 -5.46
CA TYR A 43 1.41 14.96 -6.35
C TYR A 43 1.68 14.62 -7.82
N PRO A 44 0.63 14.36 -8.63
CA PRO A 44 -0.78 14.34 -8.27
C PRO A 44 -1.13 13.14 -7.37
N SER A 45 -2.02 13.39 -6.40
CA SER A 45 -2.52 12.38 -5.43
C SER A 45 -3.58 11.47 -6.08
N VAL A 46 -3.14 10.75 -7.10
CA VAL A 46 -3.94 9.86 -7.95
C VAL A 46 -3.39 8.44 -7.84
N THR A 47 -4.25 7.46 -7.83
CA THR A 47 -3.95 6.06 -7.51
C THR A 47 -2.74 5.49 -8.23
N LEU A 48 -2.70 5.51 -9.58
CA LEU A 48 -1.59 4.92 -10.33
C LEU A 48 -0.26 5.68 -10.14
N PRO A 49 -0.19 7.04 -10.23
CA PRO A 49 0.99 7.82 -9.86
C PRO A 49 1.53 7.51 -8.46
N CYS A 50 0.64 7.45 -7.45
CA CYS A 50 1.02 7.18 -6.07
C CYS A 50 1.61 5.78 -5.90
N HIS A 51 0.95 4.75 -6.43
CA HIS A 51 1.44 3.38 -6.35
C HIS A 51 2.73 3.17 -7.16
N TYR A 52 2.86 3.85 -8.29
CA TYR A 52 4.10 3.80 -9.07
C TYR A 52 5.26 4.45 -8.29
N SER A 53 5.03 5.64 -7.71
CA SER A 53 6.01 6.29 -6.83
C SER A 53 6.38 5.43 -5.62
N MET A 54 5.40 4.81 -4.98
CA MET A 54 5.60 3.91 -3.83
C MET A 54 6.51 2.73 -4.19
N THR A 55 6.32 2.13 -5.36
CA THR A 55 7.05 0.91 -5.76
C THR A 55 8.38 1.20 -6.42
N HIS A 56 8.60 2.40 -6.95
CA HIS A 56 9.83 2.82 -7.65
C HIS A 56 10.61 3.90 -6.91
N SER A 57 10.07 4.41 -5.78
CA SER A 57 10.72 5.42 -4.92
C SER A 57 11.19 6.68 -5.66
N VAL A 58 10.42 7.14 -6.64
CA VAL A 58 10.65 8.40 -7.37
C VAL A 58 9.34 9.16 -7.54
N VAL A 59 9.41 10.49 -7.60
CA VAL A 59 8.23 11.36 -7.75
C VAL A 59 7.57 11.21 -9.13
N PRO A 60 6.25 11.52 -9.26
CA PRO A 60 5.52 11.41 -10.52
C PRO A 60 6.15 12.20 -11.68
N GLY A 61 6.73 13.37 -11.41
CA GLY A 61 7.44 14.14 -12.42
C GLY A 61 8.67 13.44 -13.02
N ARG A 62 9.27 12.48 -12.29
CA ARG A 62 10.40 11.69 -12.77
C ARG A 62 9.97 10.44 -13.55
N HIS A 63 9.00 9.68 -13.07
CA HIS A 63 8.53 8.49 -13.80
C HIS A 63 7.53 8.80 -14.92
N GLY A 64 6.95 10.02 -14.95
CA GLY A 64 6.11 10.51 -16.04
C GLY A 64 4.66 10.00 -16.02
N ILE A 65 4.25 9.19 -15.05
CA ILE A 65 2.87 8.73 -14.87
C ILE A 65 2.16 9.77 -13.99
N LEU A 66 1.25 10.55 -14.61
CA LEU A 66 0.59 11.68 -13.97
C LEU A 66 -0.93 11.53 -13.85
N SER A 67 -1.46 10.37 -14.26
CA SER A 67 -2.89 10.04 -14.21
C SER A 67 -3.06 8.51 -14.09
N ASN A 68 -4.30 8.05 -14.02
CA ASN A 68 -4.63 6.62 -14.03
C ASN A 68 -4.43 5.93 -15.40
N THR A 69 -3.69 6.59 -16.30
CA THR A 69 -3.27 6.02 -17.59
C THR A 69 -1.77 5.75 -17.55
N TYR A 70 -1.39 4.49 -17.72
CA TYR A 70 0.01 4.09 -17.77
C TYR A 70 0.72 4.68 -18.99
N VAL A 71 1.90 5.23 -18.76
CA VAL A 71 2.82 5.71 -19.80
C VAL A 71 4.18 5.07 -19.55
N PRO A 72 4.76 4.36 -20.54
CA PRO A 72 6.09 3.78 -20.38
C PRO A 72 7.14 4.84 -20.07
N GLN A 73 8.01 4.54 -19.10
CA GLN A 73 9.12 5.43 -18.76
C GLN A 73 10.13 5.52 -19.92
N ILE A 74 10.59 6.73 -20.21
CA ILE A 74 11.70 6.93 -21.17
C ILE A 74 13.03 6.54 -20.52
N HIS A 75 13.22 6.90 -19.25
CA HIS A 75 14.34 6.49 -18.39
C HIS A 75 13.79 5.61 -17.27
N THR A 76 13.92 4.30 -17.44
CA THR A 76 13.33 3.33 -16.52
C THR A 76 14.07 3.31 -15.20
N VAL A 77 13.34 3.54 -14.11
CA VAL A 77 13.78 3.27 -12.74
C VAL A 77 13.26 1.88 -12.36
N LYS A 78 14.10 1.03 -11.83
CA LYS A 78 13.68 -0.30 -11.39
C LYS A 78 12.83 -0.20 -10.13
N GLY A 79 11.70 -0.89 -10.15
CA GLY A 79 10.83 -1.00 -8.98
C GLY A 79 11.22 -2.14 -8.03
N ILE A 80 10.59 -2.15 -6.86
CA ILE A 80 10.87 -3.16 -5.82
C ILE A 80 10.55 -4.59 -6.30
N PHE A 81 9.52 -4.81 -7.11
CA PHE A 81 9.18 -6.14 -7.61
C PHE A 81 10.29 -6.68 -8.52
N GLU A 82 10.81 -5.86 -9.43
CA GLU A 82 11.94 -6.23 -10.30
C GLU A 82 13.18 -6.56 -9.47
N LYS A 83 13.47 -5.73 -8.48
CA LYS A 83 14.62 -5.91 -7.59
C LYS A 83 14.56 -7.23 -6.82
N VAL A 84 13.41 -7.54 -6.24
CA VAL A 84 13.20 -8.81 -5.53
C VAL A 84 13.34 -10.00 -6.48
N ARG A 85 12.79 -9.90 -7.70
CA ARG A 85 12.92 -10.97 -8.70
C ARG A 85 14.34 -11.14 -9.21
N ALA A 86 15.08 -10.06 -9.42
CA ALA A 86 16.51 -10.11 -9.81
C ALA A 86 17.34 -10.85 -8.73
N ALA A 87 16.99 -10.71 -7.47
CA ALA A 87 17.57 -11.46 -6.36
C ALA A 87 16.97 -12.87 -6.17
N LYS A 88 16.20 -13.39 -7.16
CA LYS A 88 15.53 -14.69 -7.17
C LYS A 88 14.47 -14.86 -6.08
N GLY A 89 14.00 -13.77 -5.49
CA GLY A 89 12.88 -13.76 -4.53
C GLY A 89 11.54 -14.03 -5.23
N LYS A 90 10.55 -14.46 -4.45
CA LYS A 90 9.18 -14.70 -4.89
C LYS A 90 8.34 -13.45 -4.60
N THR A 91 7.62 -12.98 -5.59
CA THR A 91 6.76 -11.79 -5.51
C THR A 91 5.32 -12.17 -5.83
N ALA A 92 4.38 -11.60 -5.10
CA ALA A 92 2.96 -11.76 -5.36
C ALA A 92 2.25 -10.41 -5.25
N MET A 93 1.28 -10.15 -6.11
CA MET A 93 0.46 -8.95 -6.09
C MET A 93 -1.02 -9.33 -6.21
N PHE A 94 -1.84 -8.77 -5.34
CA PHE A 94 -3.29 -8.96 -5.26
C PHE A 94 -3.93 -7.58 -5.35
N TYR A 95 -4.79 -7.35 -6.34
CA TYR A 95 -5.26 -6.01 -6.63
C TYR A 95 -6.73 -5.98 -7.04
N GLY A 96 -7.45 -4.98 -6.49
CA GLY A 96 -8.88 -4.78 -6.68
C GLY A 96 -9.24 -3.94 -7.90
N TRP A 97 -8.28 -3.23 -8.49
CA TRP A 97 -8.44 -2.34 -9.63
C TRP A 97 -7.38 -2.63 -10.69
N GLU A 98 -7.83 -2.84 -11.94
CA GLU A 98 -7.03 -3.45 -13.00
C GLU A 98 -5.78 -2.66 -13.39
N PRO A 99 -5.80 -1.32 -13.51
CA PRO A 99 -4.62 -0.55 -13.93
C PRO A 99 -3.40 -0.67 -13.00
N ILE A 100 -3.56 -1.10 -11.76
CA ILE A 100 -2.43 -1.35 -10.83
C ILE A 100 -1.47 -2.44 -11.34
N ARG A 101 -1.90 -3.33 -12.24
CA ARG A 101 -1.00 -4.31 -12.87
C ARG A 101 0.27 -3.67 -13.46
N ASP A 102 0.17 -2.44 -13.92
CA ASP A 102 1.24 -1.75 -14.64
C ASP A 102 2.39 -1.24 -13.73
N ILE A 103 2.23 -1.32 -12.38
CA ILE A 103 3.34 -1.05 -11.46
C ILE A 103 4.37 -2.18 -11.40
N ALA A 104 4.04 -3.35 -11.95
CA ALA A 104 4.88 -4.54 -11.91
C ALA A 104 5.15 -5.02 -13.36
N PRO A 105 6.33 -4.71 -13.94
CA PRO A 105 6.65 -5.10 -15.31
C PRO A 105 6.58 -6.62 -15.55
N PRO A 106 6.35 -7.08 -16.79
CA PRO A 106 6.31 -8.49 -17.12
C PRO A 106 7.54 -9.26 -16.59
N GLY A 107 7.29 -10.39 -15.90
CA GLY A 107 8.34 -11.21 -15.29
C GLY A 107 8.75 -10.79 -13.87
N SER A 108 8.28 -9.65 -13.37
CA SER A 108 8.55 -9.20 -12.00
C SER A 108 7.65 -9.84 -10.94
N LEU A 109 6.56 -10.50 -11.33
CA LEU A 109 5.66 -11.22 -10.44
C LEU A 109 5.73 -12.73 -10.68
N LEU A 110 5.70 -13.51 -9.57
CA LEU A 110 5.42 -14.94 -9.61
C LEU A 110 3.90 -15.19 -9.63
N PHE A 111 3.14 -14.38 -8.90
CA PHE A 111 1.69 -14.39 -8.88
C PHE A 111 1.14 -12.97 -9.01
N GLY A 112 0.20 -12.77 -9.94
CA GLY A 112 -0.62 -11.57 -10.06
C GLY A 112 -2.09 -11.99 -10.06
N ILE A 113 -2.88 -11.57 -9.08
CA ILE A 113 -4.28 -11.92 -8.95
C ILE A 113 -5.11 -10.65 -8.94
N TYR A 114 -5.94 -10.52 -9.96
CA TYR A 114 -6.93 -9.46 -10.11
C TYR A 114 -8.31 -9.95 -9.72
N VAL A 115 -8.98 -9.19 -8.88
CA VAL A 115 -10.41 -9.30 -8.60
C VAL A 115 -11.03 -7.94 -8.85
N ASN A 116 -11.97 -7.83 -9.78
CA ASN A 116 -12.70 -6.57 -9.94
C ASN A 116 -13.56 -6.31 -8.70
N ALA A 117 -12.98 -5.60 -7.73
CA ALA A 117 -13.61 -5.40 -6.42
C ALA A 117 -14.87 -4.54 -6.51
N TYR A 118 -14.93 -3.60 -7.47
CA TYR A 118 -16.12 -2.79 -7.68
C TYR A 118 -17.35 -3.63 -8.07
N MET A 119 -17.13 -4.69 -8.86
CA MET A 119 -18.21 -5.58 -9.34
C MET A 119 -18.62 -6.66 -8.31
N GLN A 120 -17.93 -6.75 -7.17
CA GLN A 120 -18.22 -7.69 -6.10
C GLN A 120 -18.89 -6.94 -4.92
N GLU A 121 -19.72 -7.61 -4.14
CA GLU A 121 -20.28 -7.03 -2.91
C GLU A 121 -19.20 -6.72 -1.87
N SER A 122 -18.24 -7.63 -1.72
CA SER A 122 -17.13 -7.56 -0.77
C SER A 122 -15.80 -7.91 -1.46
N GLY A 123 -15.45 -7.15 -2.49
CA GLY A 123 -14.32 -7.46 -3.37
C GLY A 123 -12.98 -7.48 -2.65
N ASP A 124 -12.72 -6.56 -1.74
CA ASP A 124 -11.50 -6.53 -0.94
C ASP A 124 -11.36 -7.75 -0.02
N THR A 125 -12.48 -8.28 0.50
CA THR A 125 -12.48 -9.52 1.28
C THR A 125 -12.19 -10.74 0.40
N VAL A 126 -12.79 -10.84 -0.79
CA VAL A 126 -12.49 -11.89 -1.77
C VAL A 126 -11.01 -11.86 -2.18
N LEU A 127 -10.47 -10.67 -2.36
CA LEU A 127 -9.06 -10.47 -2.70
C LEU A 127 -8.14 -10.90 -1.54
N THR A 128 -8.52 -10.56 -0.30
CA THR A 128 -7.81 -11.00 0.92
C THR A 128 -7.81 -12.51 1.05
N ASP A 129 -8.93 -13.20 0.77
CA ASP A 129 -9.02 -14.67 0.74
C ASP A 129 -8.07 -15.29 -0.30
N ALA A 130 -7.96 -14.68 -1.47
CA ALA A 130 -7.02 -15.11 -2.50
C ALA A 130 -5.56 -14.91 -2.06
N CYS A 131 -5.27 -13.77 -1.40
CA CYS A 131 -3.96 -13.47 -0.84
C CYS A 131 -3.55 -14.52 0.21
N GLU A 132 -4.44 -14.85 1.14
CA GLU A 132 -4.19 -15.87 2.16
C GLU A 132 -3.85 -17.23 1.52
N LYS A 133 -4.63 -17.69 0.54
CA LYS A 133 -4.38 -18.98 -0.14
C LYS A 133 -3.00 -19.06 -0.79
N ILE A 134 -2.58 -17.97 -1.44
CA ILE A 134 -1.27 -17.93 -2.10
C ILE A 134 -0.14 -17.83 -1.08
N ILE A 135 -0.30 -17.03 -0.03
CA ILE A 135 0.71 -16.95 1.05
C ILE A 135 0.88 -18.31 1.71
N ASP A 136 -0.21 -18.99 2.07
CA ASP A 136 -0.17 -20.31 2.69
C ASP A 136 0.56 -21.35 1.83
N ALA A 137 0.29 -21.36 0.52
CA ALA A 137 0.84 -22.34 -0.40
C ALA A 137 2.26 -22.05 -0.87
N HIS A 138 2.63 -20.78 -1.05
CA HIS A 138 3.83 -20.39 -1.78
C HIS A 138 4.81 -19.51 -1.00
N LYS A 139 4.36 -18.88 0.10
CA LYS A 139 5.16 -18.04 0.99
C LYS A 139 6.04 -17.04 0.22
N PRO A 140 5.47 -16.09 -0.55
CA PRO A 140 6.23 -15.11 -1.29
C PRO A 140 7.10 -14.27 -0.35
N ASP A 141 8.29 -13.84 -0.81
CA ASP A 141 9.17 -12.97 -0.07
C ASP A 141 8.61 -11.55 0.02
N LEU A 142 7.91 -11.11 -1.05
CA LEU A 142 7.14 -9.87 -1.09
C LEU A 142 5.71 -10.18 -1.57
N ALA A 143 4.74 -9.95 -0.71
CA ALA A 143 3.32 -9.95 -1.06
C ALA A 143 2.77 -8.52 -0.96
N PHE A 144 2.03 -8.08 -1.97
CA PHE A 144 1.34 -6.80 -1.99
C PHE A 144 -0.16 -7.02 -2.13
N LEU A 145 -0.93 -6.61 -1.13
CA LEU A 145 -2.39 -6.60 -1.11
C LEU A 145 -2.88 -5.17 -1.26
N TYR A 146 -3.57 -4.87 -2.36
CA TYR A 146 -4.15 -3.57 -2.65
C TYR A 146 -5.68 -3.65 -2.62
N MET A 147 -6.28 -3.00 -1.65
CA MET A 147 -7.72 -2.91 -1.41
C MET A 147 -8.26 -1.58 -1.90
N VAL A 148 -9.35 -1.58 -2.70
CA VAL A 148 -9.85 -0.41 -3.43
C VAL A 148 -11.22 0.08 -2.98
N GLU A 149 -11.99 -0.73 -2.22
CA GLU A 149 -13.39 -0.39 -1.92
C GLU A 149 -13.55 0.87 -1.06
N THR A 150 -12.52 1.26 -0.29
CA THR A 150 -12.56 2.48 0.52
C THR A 150 -12.62 3.71 -0.38
N ASP A 151 -11.82 3.75 -1.44
CA ASP A 151 -11.84 4.81 -2.45
C ASP A 151 -13.10 4.76 -3.31
N GLU A 152 -13.30 3.67 -4.05
CA GLU A 152 -14.35 3.55 -5.05
C GLU A 152 -15.75 3.60 -4.43
N LYS A 153 -16.05 2.66 -3.53
CA LYS A 153 -17.39 2.54 -2.93
C LYS A 153 -17.60 3.47 -1.74
N GLY A 154 -16.53 3.80 -1.02
CA GLY A 154 -16.58 4.74 0.08
C GLY A 154 -16.55 6.18 -0.41
N GLY A 155 -15.42 6.58 -0.99
CA GLY A 155 -15.14 7.94 -1.40
C GLY A 155 -15.96 8.40 -2.60
N HIS A 156 -15.74 7.80 -3.77
CA HIS A 156 -16.38 8.24 -5.01
C HIS A 156 -17.89 8.05 -5.03
N ASP A 157 -18.41 6.90 -4.59
CA ASP A 157 -19.85 6.64 -4.61
C ASP A 157 -20.61 7.41 -3.52
N ASN A 158 -20.01 7.57 -2.32
CA ASN A 158 -20.72 8.10 -1.15
C ASN A 158 -20.16 9.42 -0.58
N GLY A 159 -18.92 9.72 -0.85
CA GLY A 159 -18.18 10.88 -0.33
C GLY A 159 -17.29 10.53 0.87
N TRP A 160 -16.09 11.13 0.87
CA TRP A 160 -15.14 11.01 1.97
C TRP A 160 -15.74 11.51 3.28
N MET A 161 -15.41 10.86 4.37
CA MET A 161 -15.86 11.14 5.75
C MET A 161 -17.34 10.90 6.01
N THR A 162 -18.10 10.32 5.09
CA THR A 162 -19.46 9.83 5.35
C THR A 162 -19.46 8.52 6.13
N ASP A 163 -20.58 8.16 6.76
CA ASP A 163 -20.72 6.88 7.47
C ASP A 163 -20.45 5.68 6.55
N ALA A 164 -20.82 5.75 5.27
CA ALA A 164 -20.55 4.72 4.28
C ALA A 164 -19.04 4.55 4.03
N TYR A 165 -18.30 5.65 3.90
CA TYR A 165 -16.85 5.65 3.76
C TYR A 165 -16.17 5.08 5.02
N LEU A 166 -16.57 5.51 6.19
CA LEU A 166 -16.03 5.02 7.47
C LEU A 166 -16.30 3.52 7.66
N ALA A 167 -17.46 3.03 7.23
CA ALA A 167 -17.76 1.60 7.23
C ALA A 167 -16.85 0.80 6.28
N ARG A 168 -16.49 1.34 5.10
CA ARG A 168 -15.52 0.70 4.19
C ARG A 168 -14.11 0.64 4.82
N ILE A 169 -13.66 1.71 5.45
CA ILE A 169 -12.41 1.67 6.23
C ILE A 169 -12.47 0.57 7.29
N SER A 170 -13.55 0.50 8.07
CA SER A 170 -13.69 -0.52 9.11
C SER A 170 -13.59 -1.94 8.53
N THR A 171 -14.22 -2.21 7.38
CA THR A 171 -14.12 -3.50 6.67
C THR A 171 -12.69 -3.77 6.20
N ALA A 172 -12.02 -2.78 5.63
CA ALA A 172 -10.61 -2.92 5.21
C ALA A 172 -9.70 -3.24 6.41
N ILE A 173 -9.92 -2.58 7.55
CA ILE A 173 -9.15 -2.85 8.79
C ILE A 173 -9.46 -4.24 9.36
N ASP A 174 -10.68 -4.78 9.21
CA ASP A 174 -10.97 -6.17 9.56
C ASP A 174 -10.18 -7.16 8.69
N ASN A 175 -10.03 -6.88 7.40
CA ASN A 175 -9.15 -7.64 6.51
C ASN A 175 -7.68 -7.52 6.92
N VAL A 176 -7.21 -6.30 7.26
CA VAL A 176 -5.87 -6.09 7.82
C VAL A 176 -5.66 -6.92 9.09
N LYS A 177 -6.64 -6.92 10.00
CA LYS A 177 -6.57 -7.72 11.24
C LYS A 177 -6.39 -9.20 10.95
N ARG A 178 -7.17 -9.76 10.00
CA ARG A 178 -7.03 -11.17 9.57
C ARG A 178 -5.60 -11.48 9.11
N MET A 179 -5.06 -10.64 8.24
CA MET A 179 -3.69 -10.79 7.72
C MET A 179 -2.65 -10.65 8.82
N PHE A 180 -2.84 -9.70 9.71
CA PHE A 180 -1.95 -9.42 10.83
C PHE A 180 -1.92 -10.58 11.84
N ASP A 181 -3.08 -11.09 12.24
CA ASP A 181 -3.20 -12.20 13.20
C ASP A 181 -2.62 -13.50 12.64
N LYS A 182 -2.76 -13.71 11.33
CA LYS A 182 -2.32 -14.95 10.68
C LYS A 182 -0.83 -14.95 10.32
N TYR A 183 -0.29 -13.80 9.90
CA TYR A 183 1.05 -13.72 9.29
C TYR A 183 2.04 -12.84 10.05
N GLY A 184 1.65 -12.15 11.11
CA GLY A 184 2.52 -11.23 11.84
C GLY A 184 3.77 -11.88 12.44
N ASP A 185 3.76 -13.18 12.70
CA ASP A 185 4.93 -13.92 13.18
C ASP A 185 5.94 -14.25 12.06
N GLU A 186 5.47 -14.35 10.79
CA GLU A 186 6.31 -14.71 9.64
C GLU A 186 6.67 -13.51 8.77
N TYR A 187 5.81 -12.49 8.69
CA TYR A 187 5.95 -11.34 7.80
C TYR A 187 6.17 -10.05 8.57
N ARG A 188 7.03 -9.19 8.04
CA ARG A 188 7.00 -7.76 8.36
C ARG A 188 5.82 -7.16 7.62
N ILE A 189 4.97 -6.43 8.32
CA ILE A 189 3.74 -5.90 7.74
C ILE A 189 3.85 -4.38 7.64
N ILE A 190 3.60 -3.85 6.44
CA ILE A 190 3.51 -2.42 6.19
C ILE A 190 2.07 -2.14 5.74
N ILE A 191 1.39 -1.22 6.44
CA ILE A 191 0.02 -0.82 6.12
C ILE A 191 0.05 0.67 5.84
N MET A 192 -0.59 1.10 4.74
CA MET A 192 -0.61 2.50 4.34
C MET A 192 -1.81 2.80 3.44
N ALA A 193 -2.02 4.07 3.16
CA ALA A 193 -2.85 4.53 2.05
C ALA A 193 -1.96 5.21 1.00
N ASP A 194 -2.41 5.22 -0.24
CA ASP A 194 -1.74 5.87 -1.35
C ASP A 194 -2.06 7.37 -1.44
N HIS A 195 -3.30 7.75 -1.18
CA HIS A 195 -3.81 9.13 -1.06
C HIS A 195 -5.01 9.17 -0.09
N GLY A 196 -5.51 10.36 0.17
CA GLY A 196 -6.79 10.59 0.80
C GLY A 196 -7.84 11.03 -0.21
N GLY A 197 -8.69 11.99 0.17
CA GLY A 197 -9.70 12.55 -0.73
C GLY A 197 -10.64 13.50 0.01
N HIS A 198 -11.42 14.24 -0.75
CA HIS A 198 -12.42 15.19 -0.24
C HIS A 198 -13.67 15.16 -1.12
N ASP A 199 -14.80 15.53 -0.58
CA ASP A 199 -16.10 15.42 -1.25
C ASP A 199 -16.30 14.04 -1.90
N ARG A 200 -16.18 13.91 -3.21
CA ARG A 200 -16.22 12.67 -3.99
C ARG A 200 -15.05 12.58 -4.99
N MET A 201 -13.93 13.20 -4.67
CA MET A 201 -12.78 13.32 -5.57
C MET A 201 -11.45 13.34 -4.80
N HIS A 202 -10.38 13.18 -5.51
CA HIS A 202 -9.00 13.30 -5.05
C HIS A 202 -8.10 13.77 -6.21
N GLY A 203 -6.80 13.87 -6.02
CA GLY A 203 -5.84 14.20 -7.06
C GLY A 203 -5.29 15.63 -6.96
N THR A 204 -5.65 16.35 -5.90
CA THR A 204 -5.20 17.72 -5.63
C THR A 204 -4.01 17.75 -4.66
N ASP A 205 -3.49 18.94 -4.41
CA ASP A 205 -2.47 19.19 -3.38
C ASP A 205 -3.06 19.55 -2.01
N MET A 206 -4.38 19.38 -1.84
CA MET A 206 -5.05 19.61 -0.56
C MET A 206 -4.56 18.64 0.51
N PRO A 207 -4.46 19.08 1.78
CA PRO A 207 -4.04 18.21 2.88
C PRO A 207 -4.87 16.92 3.00
N GLU A 208 -6.16 16.98 2.67
CA GLU A 208 -7.10 15.87 2.70
C GLU A 208 -6.75 14.77 1.68
N ASP A 209 -6.14 15.13 0.57
CA ASP A 209 -5.69 14.22 -0.48
C ASP A 209 -4.26 13.73 -0.22
N MET A 210 -3.40 14.63 0.29
CA MET A 210 -1.96 14.41 0.39
C MET A 210 -1.53 13.71 1.67
N THR A 211 -2.33 13.78 2.76
CA THR A 211 -1.94 13.21 4.05
C THR A 211 -2.43 11.78 4.18
N VAL A 212 -1.51 10.85 4.46
CA VAL A 212 -1.79 9.41 4.54
C VAL A 212 -1.19 8.78 5.80
N PRO A 213 -1.82 7.72 6.34
CA PRO A 213 -1.30 6.98 7.47
C PRO A 213 -0.29 5.94 7.03
N PHE A 214 0.70 5.66 7.90
CA PHE A 214 1.63 4.53 7.75
C PHE A 214 1.75 3.77 9.07
N PHE A 215 1.81 2.43 8.97
CA PHE A 215 2.10 1.52 10.08
C PHE A 215 3.14 0.51 9.64
N TYR A 216 4.17 0.34 10.46
CA TYR A 216 5.27 -0.59 10.22
C TYR A 216 5.35 -1.57 11.37
N TYR A 217 5.19 -2.86 11.09
CA TYR A 217 5.24 -3.92 12.07
C TYR A 217 6.38 -4.91 11.79
N GLY A 218 7.14 -5.20 12.82
CA GLY A 218 8.25 -6.14 12.82
C GLY A 218 9.29 -5.76 13.86
N PRO A 219 10.22 -6.65 14.22
CA PRO A 219 11.21 -6.40 15.27
C PRO A 219 12.21 -5.27 14.91
N GLU A 220 12.27 -4.86 13.65
CA GLU A 220 13.09 -3.76 13.18
C GLU A 220 12.52 -2.38 13.56
N PHE A 221 11.23 -2.31 13.89
CA PHE A 221 10.51 -1.07 14.17
C PHE A 221 10.20 -0.95 15.66
N THR A 222 10.52 0.19 16.26
CA THR A 222 10.10 0.48 17.64
C THR A 222 8.65 0.96 17.63
N PRO A 223 7.72 0.26 18.32
CA PRO A 223 6.32 0.70 18.40
C PRO A 223 6.19 2.12 18.97
N GLY A 224 5.29 2.90 18.40
CA GLY A 224 5.01 4.28 18.78
C GLY A 224 4.92 5.21 17.59
N GLU A 225 4.60 6.47 17.85
CA GLU A 225 4.44 7.47 16.81
C GLU A 225 5.79 7.94 16.25
N ILE A 226 5.96 7.82 14.92
CA ILE A 226 7.12 8.31 14.19
C ILE A 226 7.04 9.83 14.11
N LYS A 227 8.12 10.53 14.48
CA LYS A 227 8.19 12.00 14.49
C LYS A 227 8.85 12.56 13.24
N GLU A 228 9.68 11.77 12.58
CA GLU A 228 10.31 12.16 11.33
C GLU A 228 9.30 12.13 10.17
N PRO A 229 9.51 12.96 9.14
CA PRO A 229 8.69 12.90 7.93
C PRO A 229 8.74 11.51 7.28
N VAL A 230 7.57 11.00 6.88
CA VAL A 230 7.39 9.73 6.15
C VAL A 230 6.68 10.02 4.85
N SER A 231 7.13 9.39 3.78
CA SER A 231 6.58 9.55 2.42
C SER A 231 6.31 8.20 1.77
N LEU A 232 5.44 8.18 0.76
CA LEU A 232 5.28 7.01 -0.11
C LEU A 232 6.60 6.53 -0.72
N LEU A 233 7.53 7.45 -0.99
CA LEU A 233 8.83 7.12 -1.56
C LEU A 233 9.68 6.23 -0.65
N ASP A 234 9.41 6.22 0.66
CA ASP A 234 10.16 5.45 1.65
C ASP A 234 9.80 3.97 1.65
N ILE A 235 8.72 3.56 0.98
CA ILE A 235 8.21 2.18 0.99
C ILE A 235 9.16 1.22 0.27
N ALA A 236 9.54 1.48 -0.98
CA ALA A 236 10.41 0.58 -1.73
C ALA A 236 11.79 0.40 -1.06
N PRO A 237 12.50 1.46 -0.61
CA PRO A 237 13.78 1.29 0.10
C PRO A 237 13.61 0.60 1.46
N THR A 238 12.50 0.81 2.16
CA THR A 238 12.20 0.07 3.41
C THR A 238 12.04 -1.43 3.15
N ILE A 239 11.26 -1.80 2.14
CA ILE A 239 11.08 -3.21 1.75
C ILE A 239 12.41 -3.82 1.31
N ALA A 240 13.19 -3.13 0.49
CA ALA A 240 14.50 -3.62 0.06
C ALA A 240 15.39 -3.95 1.25
N LYS A 241 15.53 -3.00 2.19
CA LYS A 241 16.34 -3.20 3.39
C LYS A 241 15.81 -4.33 4.29
N LEU A 242 14.48 -4.46 4.46
CA LEU A 242 13.87 -5.59 5.18
C LEU A 242 14.24 -6.94 4.56
N LEU A 243 14.30 -7.01 3.24
CA LEU A 243 14.65 -8.21 2.48
C LEU A 243 16.16 -8.44 2.33
N GLY A 244 17.00 -7.57 2.93
CA GLY A 244 18.46 -7.65 2.83
C GLY A 244 19.00 -7.25 1.46
N LEU A 245 18.28 -6.39 0.74
CA LEU A 245 18.67 -5.85 -0.56
C LEU A 245 19.11 -4.39 -0.40
N GLU A 246 20.15 -4.01 -1.12
CA GLU A 246 20.55 -2.59 -1.18
C GLU A 246 19.52 -1.80 -2.02
N PRO A 247 19.10 -0.61 -1.63
CA PRO A 247 18.27 0.27 -2.46
C PRO A 247 18.91 0.53 -3.83
N GLU A 248 18.13 0.93 -4.84
CA GLU A 248 18.67 1.44 -6.11
C GLU A 248 19.18 2.87 -5.89
N ASP A 249 20.29 3.23 -6.55
CA ASP A 249 20.90 4.56 -6.44
C ASP A 249 19.96 5.69 -6.90
N GLU A 250 19.00 5.37 -7.76
CA GLU A 250 18.04 6.32 -8.30
C GLU A 250 16.83 6.57 -7.39
N TRP A 251 16.65 5.78 -6.33
CA TRP A 251 15.53 5.94 -5.41
C TRP A 251 15.72 7.19 -4.54
N GLU A 252 14.64 7.97 -4.41
CA GLU A 252 14.64 9.26 -3.71
C GLU A 252 14.21 9.14 -2.24
N GLY A 253 13.53 8.04 -1.88
CA GLY A 253 13.13 7.75 -0.51
C GLY A 253 14.24 7.09 0.30
N ARG A 254 13.97 6.86 1.58
CA ARG A 254 14.91 6.27 2.55
C ARG A 254 14.27 5.10 3.32
N PRO A 255 15.05 4.14 3.81
CA PRO A 255 14.54 3.11 4.71
C PRO A 255 14.10 3.72 6.05
N MET A 256 13.02 3.18 6.63
CA MET A 256 12.39 3.67 7.87
C MET A 256 12.98 3.07 9.16
N PHE A 257 14.16 2.40 9.08
CA PHE A 257 14.88 1.86 10.24
C PHE A 257 16.39 1.72 9.97
#